data_7eacfb71a5c3168b6735c83419f8dd85
#
_entry.id   7eacfb71a5c3168b6735c83419f8dd85
#
_cell.length_a   1.000
_cell.length_b   1.000
_cell.length_c   1.000
_cell.angle_alpha   90.00
_cell.angle_beta   90.00
_cell.angle_gamma   90.00
#
_symmetry.space_group_name_H-M   'P 1'
#
loop_
_entity.id
_entity.type
_entity.pdbx_description
1 polymer ?
#
loop_
_entity_poly.entity_id
_entity_poly.type
_entity_poly.pdbx_seq_one_letter_code
_entity_poly.pdbx_strand_id
1 'polypeptide(L)'
;MTGKIATKMLALVTLIVGLSLFSWAGDIEGKVTGMKGHSVVYVEAIAGKAFPAPTNHPLMDQKGLVFAPHIMAVQQGTTVDFLNSDTVAHNVFWPAIGGDKKLTKNLGTWPKGEKKSFTFDKPGVVPLLCNVHPDMGAYIVVSPTPYFAETDDAGGYKIKDIPDGSYTVSVWHEGAKNQSKPVTVAGGGKADFTLTK
;
A
#
# COMPACT_ATOMS: atom_id res chain seq x y z
N MET A 1 27.07 51.72 -59.77
CA MET A 1 26.76 50.25 -59.85
C MET A 1 26.98 49.66 -58.46
N THR A 2 25.93 49.52 -57.73
CA THR A 2 25.98 49.01 -56.35
C THR A 2 25.25 47.66 -56.31
N GLY A 3 26.03 46.58 -56.26
CA GLY A 3 25.50 45.21 -56.16
C GLY A 3 25.08 44.90 -54.71
N LYS A 4 23.82 44.60 -54.50
CA LYS A 4 23.29 44.12 -53.24
C LYS A 4 23.50 42.57 -53.10
N ILE A 5 24.33 42.17 -52.14
CA ILE A 5 24.52 40.76 -51.79
C ILE A 5 23.36 40.38 -50.86
N ALA A 6 22.48 39.48 -51.30
CA ALA A 6 21.43 38.96 -50.54
C ALA A 6 21.91 37.70 -49.80
N THR A 7 22.09 37.79 -48.47
CA THR A 7 22.45 36.67 -47.64
C THR A 7 21.19 35.85 -47.35
N LYS A 8 21.14 34.63 -47.88
CA LYS A 8 20.08 33.66 -47.55
C LYS A 8 20.38 32.99 -46.20
N MET A 9 19.62 33.33 -45.18
CA MET A 9 19.63 32.60 -43.89
C MET A 9 18.90 31.27 -44.09
N LEU A 10 19.63 30.17 -43.96
CA LEU A 10 19.07 28.81 -43.93
C LEU A 10 18.66 28.51 -42.51
N ALA A 11 17.35 28.49 -42.21
CA ALA A 11 16.81 28.10 -40.93
C ALA A 11 16.88 26.57 -40.80
N LEU A 12 17.73 26.09 -39.89
CA LEU A 12 17.83 24.69 -39.54
C LEU A 12 16.67 24.35 -38.58
N VAL A 13 15.63 23.71 -39.08
CA VAL A 13 14.54 23.20 -38.25
C VAL A 13 15.00 21.88 -37.63
N THR A 14 15.38 21.90 -36.35
CA THR A 14 15.70 20.70 -35.58
C THR A 14 14.40 20.02 -35.20
N LEU A 15 14.05 18.93 -35.87
CA LEU A 15 12.93 18.07 -35.52
C LEU A 15 13.30 17.27 -34.24
N ILE A 16 12.81 17.71 -33.08
CA ILE A 16 12.92 16.94 -31.84
C ILE A 16 11.89 15.81 -31.92
N VAL A 17 12.33 14.64 -32.35
CA VAL A 17 11.53 13.40 -32.24
C VAL A 17 11.49 13.04 -30.76
N GLY A 18 10.40 13.40 -30.10
CA GLY A 18 10.12 12.94 -28.75
C GLY A 18 9.99 11.43 -28.75
N LEU A 19 11.01 10.70 -28.27
CA LEU A 19 10.89 9.29 -27.96
C LEU A 19 9.92 9.16 -26.80
N SER A 20 8.67 8.82 -27.08
CA SER A 20 7.73 8.35 -26.07
C SER A 20 8.28 7.04 -25.52
N LEU A 21 8.89 7.08 -24.34
CA LEU A 21 9.24 5.87 -23.60
C LEU A 21 7.92 5.18 -23.23
N PHE A 22 7.51 4.21 -24.02
CA PHE A 22 6.46 3.27 -23.60
C PHE A 22 6.99 2.56 -22.35
N SER A 23 6.54 3.01 -21.19
CA SER A 23 6.75 2.24 -19.95
C SER A 23 5.82 1.04 -20.04
N TRP A 24 6.38 -0.10 -20.31
CA TRP A 24 5.66 -1.36 -20.17
C TRP A 24 5.38 -1.55 -18.68
N ALA A 25 4.19 -2.01 -18.36
CA ALA A 25 3.82 -2.37 -17.01
C ALA A 25 3.63 -3.88 -16.97
N GLY A 26 4.06 -4.50 -15.91
CA GLY A 26 3.90 -5.93 -15.68
C GLY A 26 3.34 -6.20 -14.28
N ASP A 27 2.93 -7.42 -14.05
CA ASP A 27 2.45 -7.87 -12.74
C ASP A 27 3.58 -8.53 -11.97
N ILE A 28 3.61 -8.39 -10.65
CA ILE A 28 4.40 -9.26 -9.77
C ILE A 28 3.46 -10.30 -9.20
N GLU A 29 3.78 -11.56 -9.45
CA GLU A 29 3.03 -12.71 -8.94
C GLU A 29 3.92 -13.56 -8.03
N GLY A 30 3.30 -14.30 -7.13
CA GLY A 30 4.03 -15.21 -6.27
C GLY A 30 3.17 -15.92 -5.25
N LYS A 31 3.84 -16.66 -4.39
CA LYS A 31 3.21 -17.38 -3.31
C LYS A 31 3.94 -17.13 -1.98
N VAL A 32 3.17 -16.90 -0.93
CA VAL A 32 3.64 -16.86 0.46
C VAL A 32 3.30 -18.17 1.13
N THR A 33 4.29 -18.81 1.73
CA THR A 33 4.15 -20.13 2.38
C THR A 33 4.78 -20.10 3.78
N GLY A 34 4.63 -21.19 4.54
CA GLY A 34 5.25 -21.36 5.87
C GLY A 34 4.40 -20.89 7.04
N MET A 35 3.39 -20.04 6.81
CA MET A 35 2.46 -19.57 7.82
C MET A 35 1.02 -19.77 7.36
N LYS A 36 0.08 -19.89 8.31
CA LYS A 36 -1.37 -19.90 8.04
C LYS A 36 -1.92 -18.49 8.17
N GLY A 37 -2.95 -18.18 7.39
CA GLY A 37 -3.58 -16.86 7.35
C GLY A 37 -3.07 -16.00 6.20
N HIS A 38 -3.58 -14.78 6.13
CA HIS A 38 -3.26 -13.86 5.04
C HIS A 38 -1.99 -13.07 5.31
N SER A 39 -1.30 -12.75 4.25
CA SER A 39 -0.12 -11.88 4.24
C SER A 39 -0.40 -10.67 3.36
N VAL A 40 0.32 -9.58 3.58
CA VAL A 40 0.34 -8.41 2.69
C VAL A 40 1.69 -8.33 2.01
N VAL A 41 1.69 -8.32 0.68
CA VAL A 41 2.89 -8.15 -0.14
C VAL A 41 2.83 -6.78 -0.81
N TYR A 42 3.91 -6.01 -0.76
CA TYR A 42 3.92 -4.65 -1.28
C TYR A 42 5.29 -4.23 -1.82
N VAL A 43 5.29 -3.26 -2.74
CA VAL A 43 6.49 -2.60 -3.25
C VAL A 43 6.85 -1.45 -2.30
N GLU A 44 8.08 -1.44 -1.76
CA GLU A 44 8.51 -0.45 -0.76
C GLU A 44 8.60 0.96 -1.33
N ALA A 45 9.13 1.13 -2.53
CA ALA A 45 9.28 2.43 -3.16
C ALA A 45 9.42 2.32 -4.67
N ILE A 46 9.05 3.37 -5.37
CA ILE A 46 9.44 3.61 -6.77
C ILE A 46 10.22 4.91 -6.82
N ALA A 47 11.48 4.83 -7.22
CA ALA A 47 12.40 5.96 -7.24
C ALA A 47 11.82 7.15 -8.03
N GLY A 48 11.86 8.33 -7.41
CA GLY A 48 11.37 9.56 -8.02
C GLY A 48 9.86 9.67 -8.19
N LYS A 49 9.06 8.73 -7.64
CA LYS A 49 7.59 8.80 -7.71
C LYS A 49 6.98 9.04 -6.32
N ALA A 50 6.08 10.01 -6.27
CA ALA A 50 5.11 10.19 -5.19
C ALA A 50 3.73 9.82 -5.75
N PHE A 51 2.88 9.24 -4.91
CA PHE A 51 1.55 8.81 -5.31
C PHE A 51 0.50 9.67 -4.62
N PRO A 52 -0.55 10.12 -5.33
CA PRO A 52 -1.64 10.86 -4.70
C PRO A 52 -2.36 9.96 -3.69
N ALA A 53 -2.87 10.58 -2.63
CA ALA A 53 -3.70 9.87 -1.66
C ALA A 53 -4.96 9.32 -2.33
N PRO A 54 -5.36 8.07 -2.02
CA PRO A 54 -6.64 7.53 -2.51
C PRO A 54 -7.83 8.32 -2.02
N THR A 55 -8.87 8.40 -2.84
CA THR A 55 -10.11 9.11 -2.50
C THR A 55 -11.20 8.19 -1.93
N ASN A 56 -11.03 6.88 -2.06
CA ASN A 56 -11.92 5.89 -1.45
C ASN A 56 -11.61 5.74 0.04
N HIS A 57 -12.64 5.50 0.83
CA HIS A 57 -12.56 5.25 2.26
C HIS A 57 -12.93 3.78 2.53
N PRO A 58 -11.96 2.86 2.64
CA PRO A 58 -12.24 1.50 3.04
C PRO A 58 -12.81 1.46 4.46
N LEU A 59 -13.66 0.48 4.70
CA LEU A 59 -14.39 0.32 5.95
C LEU A 59 -13.74 -0.75 6.82
N MET A 60 -13.38 -0.39 8.05
CA MET A 60 -13.05 -1.30 9.14
C MET A 60 -14.26 -1.36 10.08
N ASP A 61 -15.03 -2.44 10.04
CA ASP A 61 -16.21 -2.60 10.87
C ASP A 61 -15.87 -3.26 12.22
N GLN A 62 -16.66 -2.99 13.22
CA GLN A 62 -16.62 -3.60 14.54
C GLN A 62 -17.96 -4.33 14.75
N LYS A 63 -17.95 -5.67 14.65
CA LYS A 63 -19.16 -6.49 14.71
C LYS A 63 -18.85 -7.86 15.28
N GLY A 64 -19.67 -8.30 16.23
CA GLY A 64 -19.48 -9.60 16.89
C GLY A 64 -18.21 -9.68 17.72
N LEU A 65 -17.80 -8.57 18.35
CA LEU A 65 -16.59 -8.44 19.15
C LEU A 65 -15.28 -8.68 18.37
N VAL A 66 -15.28 -8.39 17.06
CA VAL A 66 -14.09 -8.44 16.20
C VAL A 66 -14.01 -7.21 15.31
N PHE A 67 -12.81 -6.88 14.85
CA PHE A 67 -12.60 -5.99 13.72
C PHE A 67 -12.72 -6.79 12.41
N ALA A 68 -13.39 -6.25 11.42
CA ALA A 68 -13.57 -6.88 10.11
C ALA A 68 -13.28 -5.87 8.98
N PRO A 69 -12.34 -6.18 8.09
CA PRO A 69 -11.52 -7.40 8.02
C PRO A 69 -10.47 -7.47 9.13
N HIS A 70 -9.93 -8.66 9.44
CA HIS A 70 -8.84 -8.83 10.39
C HIS A 70 -7.51 -8.22 9.90
N ILE A 71 -7.25 -8.28 8.59
CA ILE A 71 -6.14 -7.61 7.92
C ILE A 71 -6.72 -6.70 6.84
N MET A 72 -6.22 -5.48 6.73
CA MET A 72 -6.56 -4.52 5.70
C MET A 72 -5.29 -3.90 5.15
N ALA A 73 -5.05 -4.03 3.85
CA ALA A 73 -3.96 -3.33 3.19
C ALA A 73 -4.46 -2.03 2.55
N VAL A 74 -3.76 -0.93 2.78
CA VAL A 74 -4.09 0.39 2.22
C VAL A 74 -2.84 1.11 1.74
N GLN A 75 -2.98 2.04 0.81
CA GLN A 75 -1.91 2.95 0.42
C GLN A 75 -1.73 4.06 1.48
N GLN A 76 -0.51 4.55 1.66
CA GLN A 76 -0.23 5.78 2.43
C GLN A 76 -1.11 6.94 1.97
N GLY A 77 -1.68 7.68 2.92
CA GLY A 77 -2.62 8.76 2.67
C GLY A 77 -4.09 8.31 2.61
N THR A 78 -4.38 7.01 2.69
CA THR A 78 -5.76 6.51 2.72
C THR A 78 -6.46 6.91 4.02
N THR A 79 -7.69 7.41 3.90
CA THR A 79 -8.61 7.58 5.03
C THR A 79 -9.41 6.31 5.22
N VAL A 80 -9.33 5.69 6.39
CA VAL A 80 -10.11 4.51 6.79
C VAL A 80 -11.27 4.95 7.67
N ASP A 81 -12.45 4.44 7.35
CA ASP A 81 -13.66 4.62 8.15
C ASP A 81 -13.80 3.45 9.15
N PHE A 82 -13.98 3.76 10.43
CA PHE A 82 -14.19 2.80 11.52
C PHE A 82 -15.66 2.85 11.96
N LEU A 83 -16.46 1.89 11.51
CA LEU A 83 -17.88 1.77 11.86
C LEU A 83 -18.04 0.84 13.07
N ASN A 84 -18.99 1.13 13.94
CA ASN A 84 -19.47 0.18 14.91
C ASN A 84 -20.85 -0.36 14.49
N SER A 85 -20.90 -1.57 13.96
CA SER A 85 -22.15 -2.28 13.63
C SER A 85 -22.62 -3.22 14.76
N ASP A 86 -21.86 -3.32 15.85
CA ASP A 86 -22.19 -4.18 17.00
C ASP A 86 -23.25 -3.54 17.91
N THR A 87 -23.82 -4.35 18.80
CA THR A 87 -24.82 -3.90 19.78
C THR A 87 -24.22 -3.22 21.00
N VAL A 88 -22.90 -3.34 21.18
CA VAL A 88 -22.14 -2.74 22.29
C VAL A 88 -21.19 -1.65 21.79
N ALA A 89 -20.76 -0.77 22.68
CA ALA A 89 -19.79 0.26 22.35
C ALA A 89 -18.38 -0.33 22.21
N HIS A 90 -17.61 0.15 21.24
CA HIS A 90 -16.24 -0.26 21.01
C HIS A 90 -15.29 0.94 20.97
N ASN A 91 -14.03 0.66 21.25
CA ASN A 91 -12.93 1.59 21.16
C ASN A 91 -11.99 1.19 20.00
N VAL A 92 -11.35 2.17 19.37
CA VAL A 92 -10.27 1.93 18.42
C VAL A 92 -9.04 2.71 18.84
N PHE A 93 -7.95 2.01 19.05
CA PHE A 93 -6.65 2.61 19.29
C PHE A 93 -5.52 1.75 18.73
N TRP A 94 -4.35 2.35 18.58
CA TRP A 94 -3.09 1.67 18.25
C TRP A 94 -1.92 2.29 19.00
N PRO A 95 -0.95 1.46 19.47
CA PRO A 95 0.19 1.91 20.24
C PRO A 95 1.32 2.47 19.39
N ALA A 96 1.33 2.18 18.08
CA ALA A 96 2.39 2.58 17.16
C ALA A 96 1.94 2.43 15.70
N ILE A 97 2.66 3.07 14.77
CA ILE A 97 2.63 2.77 13.34
C ILE A 97 4.06 2.38 12.94
N GLY A 98 4.23 1.20 12.32
CA GLY A 98 5.56 0.71 11.93
C GLY A 98 6.56 0.60 13.09
N GLY A 99 6.07 0.46 14.34
CA GLY A 99 6.88 0.43 15.55
C GLY A 99 7.18 1.82 16.16
N ASP A 100 6.88 2.92 15.48
CA ASP A 100 7.04 4.27 16.04
C ASP A 100 5.92 4.60 17.03
N LYS A 101 6.26 4.57 18.32
CA LYS A 101 5.34 4.88 19.42
C LYS A 101 4.89 6.35 19.47
N LYS A 102 5.57 7.27 18.78
CA LYS A 102 5.14 8.67 18.67
C LYS A 102 3.88 8.81 17.82
N LEU A 103 3.56 7.78 17.01
CA LEU A 103 2.38 7.70 16.18
C LEU A 103 1.22 6.95 16.85
N THR A 104 1.27 6.78 18.16
CA THR A 104 0.14 6.24 18.95
C THR A 104 -1.10 7.11 18.77
N LYS A 105 -2.28 6.48 18.72
CA LYS A 105 -3.55 7.19 18.61
C LYS A 105 -4.65 6.41 19.30
N ASN A 106 -5.58 7.13 19.92
CA ASN A 106 -6.84 6.61 20.40
C ASN A 106 -7.97 7.45 19.79
N LEU A 107 -8.84 6.82 19.02
CA LEU A 107 -9.99 7.47 18.41
C LEU A 107 -11.17 7.62 19.39
N GLY A 108 -11.07 7.01 20.58
CA GLY A 108 -12.12 6.98 21.59
C GLY A 108 -13.10 5.84 21.39
N THR A 109 -14.20 5.89 22.11
CA THR A 109 -15.25 4.88 22.15
C THR A 109 -16.53 5.44 21.56
N TRP A 110 -17.29 4.61 20.82
CA TRP A 110 -18.58 5.03 20.24
C TRP A 110 -19.56 3.86 20.15
N PRO A 111 -20.89 4.16 20.23
CA PRO A 111 -21.94 3.16 20.20
C PRO A 111 -22.23 2.68 18.77
N LYS A 112 -23.14 1.72 18.67
CA LYS A 112 -23.66 1.19 17.40
C LYS A 112 -24.13 2.28 16.45
N GLY A 113 -23.76 2.11 15.17
CA GLY A 113 -24.17 2.98 14.06
C GLY A 113 -23.31 4.23 13.90
N GLU A 114 -22.45 4.54 14.85
CA GLU A 114 -21.51 5.66 14.72
C GLU A 114 -20.23 5.23 14.00
N LYS A 115 -19.62 6.21 13.32
CA LYS A 115 -18.42 6.05 12.53
C LYS A 115 -17.41 7.14 12.84
N LYS A 116 -16.13 6.77 12.89
CA LYS A 116 -15.00 7.71 12.91
C LYS A 116 -14.05 7.40 11.78
N SER A 117 -13.32 8.42 11.33
CA SER A 117 -12.38 8.30 10.22
C SER A 117 -10.98 8.72 10.66
N PHE A 118 -9.96 8.11 10.07
CA PHE A 118 -8.57 8.49 10.27
C PHE A 118 -7.76 8.30 8.99
N THR A 119 -6.90 9.29 8.66
CA THR A 119 -6.01 9.24 7.50
C THR A 119 -4.64 8.74 7.91
N PHE A 120 -4.19 7.66 7.28
CA PHE A 120 -2.89 7.03 7.56
C PHE A 120 -1.77 7.63 6.67
N ASP A 121 -1.18 8.72 7.12
CA ASP A 121 -0.13 9.45 6.38
C ASP A 121 1.27 8.85 6.51
N LYS A 122 1.45 7.84 7.33
CA LYS A 122 2.73 7.16 7.55
C LYS A 122 2.63 5.69 7.17
N PRO A 123 3.58 5.18 6.36
CA PRO A 123 3.62 3.76 6.03
C PRO A 123 4.03 2.93 7.25
N GLY A 124 3.60 1.68 7.25
CA GLY A 124 3.93 0.73 8.30
C GLY A 124 2.71 -0.06 8.79
N VAL A 125 2.95 -0.96 9.71
CA VAL A 125 1.92 -1.81 10.30
C VAL A 125 1.29 -1.09 11.49
N VAL A 126 -0.03 -1.09 11.52
CA VAL A 126 -0.87 -0.51 12.57
C VAL A 126 -1.64 -1.64 13.26
N PRO A 127 -1.23 -2.10 14.46
CA PRO A 127 -2.02 -3.04 15.23
C PRO A 127 -3.22 -2.31 15.83
N LEU A 128 -4.42 -2.66 15.39
CA LEU A 128 -5.68 -2.14 15.94
C LEU A 128 -6.08 -2.92 17.17
N LEU A 129 -6.43 -2.21 18.22
CA LEU A 129 -6.82 -2.77 19.53
C LEU A 129 -8.08 -2.07 20.04
N CYS A 130 -8.79 -2.74 20.95
CA CYS A 130 -9.96 -2.21 21.65
C CYS A 130 -9.72 -2.21 23.17
N ASN A 131 -9.81 -1.05 23.84
CA ASN A 131 -9.66 -0.96 25.30
C ASN A 131 -10.85 -1.52 26.07
N VAL A 132 -12.01 -1.70 25.40
CA VAL A 132 -13.24 -2.22 26.02
C VAL A 132 -13.26 -3.74 26.00
N HIS A 133 -12.77 -4.33 24.89
CA HIS A 133 -12.74 -5.78 24.69
C HIS A 133 -11.32 -6.20 24.28
N PRO A 134 -10.47 -6.64 25.22
CA PRO A 134 -9.04 -6.86 24.99
C PRO A 134 -8.71 -7.92 23.94
N ASP A 135 -9.64 -8.84 23.65
CA ASP A 135 -9.47 -9.90 22.65
C ASP A 135 -9.70 -9.40 21.20
N MET A 136 -10.20 -8.15 21.04
CA MET A 136 -10.39 -7.54 19.72
C MET A 136 -9.08 -6.99 19.20
N GLY A 137 -8.56 -7.62 18.15
CA GLY A 137 -7.36 -7.17 17.44
C GLY A 137 -7.50 -7.30 15.93
N ALA A 138 -6.84 -6.43 15.19
CA ALA A 138 -6.71 -6.47 13.74
C ALA A 138 -5.46 -5.70 13.29
N TYR A 139 -5.20 -5.67 12.00
CA TYR A 139 -4.05 -4.97 11.45
C TYR A 139 -4.42 -4.15 10.23
N ILE A 140 -3.92 -2.91 10.15
CA ILE A 140 -3.86 -2.17 8.91
C ILE A 140 -2.40 -2.11 8.47
N VAL A 141 -2.13 -2.58 7.25
CA VAL A 141 -0.80 -2.49 6.62
C VAL A 141 -0.83 -1.32 5.64
N VAL A 142 -0.15 -0.25 6.01
CA VAL A 142 -0.07 0.97 5.19
C VAL A 142 1.12 0.83 4.26
N SER A 143 0.86 0.54 2.99
CA SER A 143 1.86 0.46 1.92
C SER A 143 2.31 1.87 1.51
N PRO A 144 3.60 2.13 1.32
CA PRO A 144 4.09 3.41 0.84
C PRO A 144 3.76 3.68 -0.64
N THR A 145 3.32 2.67 -1.37
CA THR A 145 2.97 2.74 -2.80
C THR A 145 1.59 2.13 -3.04
N PRO A 146 0.93 2.40 -4.19
CA PRO A 146 -0.32 1.74 -4.57
C PRO A 146 -0.14 0.27 -4.98
N TYR A 147 1.09 -0.24 -5.01
CA TYR A 147 1.44 -1.57 -5.48
C TYR A 147 1.54 -2.54 -4.31
N PHE A 148 0.40 -3.12 -3.94
CA PHE A 148 0.30 -4.14 -2.89
C PHE A 148 -0.82 -5.13 -3.20
N ALA A 149 -0.79 -6.27 -2.55
CA ALA A 149 -1.84 -7.28 -2.59
C ALA A 149 -1.91 -8.04 -1.26
N GLU A 150 -3.09 -8.46 -0.87
CA GLU A 150 -3.29 -9.48 0.14
C GLU A 150 -3.24 -10.86 -0.52
N THR A 151 -2.72 -11.86 0.20
CA THR A 151 -2.72 -13.23 -0.29
C THR A 151 -4.12 -13.83 -0.21
N ASP A 152 -4.41 -14.75 -1.14
CA ASP A 152 -5.56 -15.64 -1.03
C ASP A 152 -5.33 -16.74 0.03
N ASP A 153 -6.34 -17.59 0.26
CA ASP A 153 -6.28 -18.71 1.22
C ASP A 153 -5.20 -19.76 0.89
N ALA A 154 -4.76 -19.83 -0.38
CA ALA A 154 -3.67 -20.70 -0.82
C ALA A 154 -2.29 -20.04 -0.71
N GLY A 155 -2.24 -18.77 -0.27
CA GLY A 155 -1.05 -17.95 -0.17
C GLY A 155 -0.63 -17.29 -1.48
N GLY A 156 -1.41 -17.41 -2.55
CA GLY A 156 -1.17 -16.77 -3.85
C GLY A 156 -1.42 -15.27 -3.78
N TYR A 157 -0.66 -14.48 -4.54
CA TYR A 157 -0.90 -13.04 -4.67
C TYR A 157 -0.51 -12.51 -6.05
N LYS A 158 -1.07 -11.35 -6.40
CA LYS A 158 -0.77 -10.66 -7.64
C LYS A 158 -0.84 -9.15 -7.45
N ILE A 159 0.27 -8.46 -7.63
CA ILE A 159 0.35 -6.99 -7.66
C ILE A 159 0.38 -6.57 -9.13
N LYS A 160 -0.57 -5.72 -9.52
CA LYS A 160 -0.82 -5.39 -10.93
C LYS A 160 -0.15 -4.08 -11.36
N ASP A 161 0.07 -3.96 -12.67
CA ASP A 161 0.37 -2.72 -13.39
C ASP A 161 1.62 -1.98 -12.86
N ILE A 162 2.64 -2.72 -12.41
CA ILE A 162 3.89 -2.16 -11.93
C ILE A 162 4.76 -1.79 -13.15
N PRO A 163 5.26 -0.56 -13.25
CA PRO A 163 6.18 -0.18 -14.32
C PRO A 163 7.42 -1.09 -14.36
N ASP A 164 7.97 -1.31 -15.54
CA ASP A 164 9.23 -2.04 -15.66
C ASP A 164 10.33 -1.36 -14.82
N GLY A 165 11.14 -2.16 -14.13
CA GLY A 165 12.16 -1.69 -13.20
C GLY A 165 12.60 -2.72 -12.17
N SER A 166 13.49 -2.30 -11.29
CA SER A 166 13.95 -3.13 -10.16
C SER A 166 13.43 -2.54 -8.85
N TYR A 167 12.80 -3.37 -8.05
CA TYR A 167 12.08 -2.98 -6.83
C TYR A 167 12.46 -3.87 -5.66
N THR A 168 12.29 -3.35 -4.43
CA THR A 168 12.24 -4.15 -3.23
C THR A 168 10.78 -4.49 -2.94
N VAL A 169 10.47 -5.78 -2.92
CA VAL A 169 9.17 -6.32 -2.58
C VAL A 169 9.22 -6.90 -1.19
N SER A 170 8.34 -6.44 -0.32
CA SER A 170 8.25 -6.86 1.08
C SER A 170 6.98 -7.64 1.34
N VAL A 171 7.05 -8.56 2.30
CA VAL A 171 5.92 -9.31 2.82
C VAL A 171 5.80 -9.11 4.33
N TRP A 172 4.59 -8.85 4.77
CA TRP A 172 4.19 -8.81 6.17
C TRP A 172 3.17 -9.90 6.49
N HIS A 173 3.28 -10.47 7.68
CA HIS A 173 2.32 -11.41 8.26
C HIS A 173 2.34 -11.26 9.78
N GLU A 174 1.17 -11.34 10.45
CA GLU A 174 1.04 -11.08 11.90
C GLU A 174 1.89 -12.01 12.79
N GLY A 175 2.14 -13.23 12.35
CA GLY A 175 2.87 -14.25 13.12
C GLY A 175 4.28 -14.51 12.66
N ALA A 176 4.84 -13.71 11.74
CA ALA A 176 6.16 -13.95 11.15
C ALA A 176 7.03 -12.70 11.14
N LYS A 177 8.34 -12.90 11.00
CA LYS A 177 9.26 -11.81 10.70
C LYS A 177 9.04 -11.31 9.27
N ASN A 178 9.07 -10.00 9.10
CA ASN A 178 9.03 -9.39 7.77
C ASN A 178 10.20 -9.87 6.92
N GLN A 179 9.93 -10.10 5.66
CA GLN A 179 10.96 -10.42 4.67
C GLN A 179 10.86 -9.46 3.49
N SER A 180 11.98 -9.21 2.83
CA SER A 180 12.02 -8.46 1.58
C SER A 180 13.03 -9.08 0.62
N LYS A 181 12.82 -8.87 -0.68
CA LYS A 181 13.74 -9.28 -1.72
C LYS A 181 13.68 -8.36 -2.95
N PRO A 182 14.77 -8.26 -3.70
CA PRO A 182 14.77 -7.56 -4.97
C PRO A 182 13.96 -8.33 -6.02
N VAL A 183 13.22 -7.61 -6.83
CA VAL A 183 12.43 -8.14 -7.96
C VAL A 183 12.61 -7.22 -9.15
N THR A 184 12.93 -7.80 -10.30
CA THR A 184 12.95 -7.06 -11.57
C THR A 184 11.65 -7.35 -12.31
N VAL A 185 10.96 -6.28 -12.73
CA VAL A 185 9.79 -6.32 -13.60
C VAL A 185 10.25 -5.96 -15.00
N ALA A 186 10.05 -6.86 -15.95
CA ALA A 186 10.30 -6.69 -17.37
C ALA A 186 9.16 -7.38 -18.14
N GLY A 187 8.00 -6.69 -18.21
CA GLY A 187 6.74 -7.26 -18.64
C GLY A 187 6.09 -8.19 -17.62
N GLY A 188 6.74 -8.42 -16.49
CA GLY A 188 6.29 -9.21 -15.34
C GLY A 188 7.43 -9.57 -14.41
N GLY A 189 7.11 -9.92 -13.17
CA GLY A 189 8.05 -10.31 -12.12
C GLY A 189 7.50 -11.44 -11.25
N LYS A 190 8.39 -12.16 -10.56
CA LYS A 190 7.99 -13.21 -9.62
C LYS A 190 8.72 -13.08 -8.28
N ALA A 191 7.96 -13.23 -7.18
CA ALA A 191 8.52 -13.27 -5.84
C ALA A 191 7.77 -14.27 -4.95
N ASP A 192 8.38 -15.41 -4.67
CA ASP A 192 7.86 -16.37 -3.68
C ASP A 192 8.53 -16.12 -2.31
N PHE A 193 7.76 -16.23 -1.22
CA PHE A 193 8.24 -16.07 0.14
C PHE A 193 7.94 -17.32 0.96
N THR A 194 8.87 -17.70 1.84
CA THR A 194 8.66 -18.76 2.83
C THR A 194 8.87 -18.13 4.21
N LEU A 195 7.77 -17.92 4.93
CA LEU A 195 7.78 -17.24 6.22
C LEU A 195 8.11 -18.22 7.35
N THR A 196 8.81 -17.71 8.34
CA THR A 196 9.11 -18.39 9.62
C THR A 196 8.81 -17.46 10.78
N LYS A 197 8.55 -18.03 11.96
CA LYS A 197 8.37 -17.28 13.21
C LYS A 197 9.62 -16.52 13.61
#